data_4a3a7aba9be0c5aac71813129ac38c21
#
_entry.id   4a3a7aba9be0c5aac71813129ac38c21
#
_cell.length_a   1.000
_cell.length_b   1.000
_cell.length_c   1.000
_cell.angle_alpha   90.00
_cell.angle_beta   90.00
_cell.angle_gamma   90.00
#
_symmetry.space_group_name_H-M   'P 1'
#
loop_
_entity.id
_entity.type
_entity.pdbx_description
1 polymer ?
#
loop_
_entity_poly.entity_id
_entity_poly.type
_entity_poly.pdbx_seq_one_letter_code
_entity_poly.pdbx_strand_id
1 'polypeptide(L)'
;MKILYISPRYDGGIGGHAKRVAEKLSEQGHDVTLMKIPHMPIKKLKNPSFVIFGKLKALIDNETYDAVHAWNIPSAFVMKNIKSSKKILSVHGIYSEQVELLHSQTTGKLAKVGEGKAFSYSTKLTTDSQTVQQYYKEKHQVDFIHLPAPLDTKKFKDVGEVKKNPNQIVYVGRDSFEKGIDILQNIESKLNGKVVYCTNYPWLKTMKILKSSKLLIVPSRMESLPQVIKEAFYLKIPVIATNVGGIPEIIQNEETGILIPSENEQEMINAINNLIQNDNLIEKITSNAFDFINKFYSWDKLLPKYIELYEK
;
A
#
# COMPACT_ATOMS: atom_id res chain seq x y z
N MET A 1 -18.15 -19.53 0.66
CA MET A 1 -17.55 -19.46 2.00
C MET A 1 -18.03 -18.18 2.66
N LYS A 2 -18.23 -18.23 4.00
CA LYS A 2 -18.54 -17.05 4.81
C LYS A 2 -17.25 -16.48 5.40
N ILE A 3 -16.87 -15.29 4.98
CA ILE A 3 -15.57 -14.68 5.30
C ILE A 3 -15.79 -13.35 6.03
N LEU A 4 -15.09 -13.12 7.13
CA LEU A 4 -15.12 -11.86 7.86
C LEU A 4 -13.83 -11.08 7.65
N TYR A 5 -13.94 -9.82 7.23
CA TYR A 5 -12.82 -8.88 7.14
C TYR A 5 -12.83 -7.89 8.30
N ILE A 6 -11.65 -7.67 8.87
CA ILE A 6 -11.44 -6.73 9.99
C ILE A 6 -10.37 -5.72 9.60
N SER A 7 -10.78 -4.45 9.52
CA SER A 7 -9.90 -3.29 9.25
C SER A 7 -10.43 -2.05 9.97
N PRO A 8 -9.57 -1.11 10.40
CA PRO A 8 -10.02 0.14 11.02
C PRO A 8 -10.89 1.02 10.12
N ARG A 9 -10.77 0.86 8.82
CA ARG A 9 -11.56 1.54 7.78
C ARG A 9 -11.46 0.77 6.47
N TYR A 10 -12.37 1.04 5.53
CA TYR A 10 -12.43 0.38 4.22
C TYR A 10 -12.35 1.39 3.05
N ASP A 11 -11.77 2.55 3.30
CA ASP A 11 -11.49 3.61 2.33
C ASP A 11 -9.97 3.88 2.28
N GLY A 12 -9.43 4.01 1.09
CA GLY A 12 -8.01 4.29 0.86
C GLY A 12 -7.02 3.26 1.44
N GLY A 13 -5.80 3.24 0.97
CA GLY A 13 -4.71 2.39 1.46
C GLY A 13 -5.10 0.92 1.63
N ILE A 14 -4.68 0.33 2.77
CA ILE A 14 -4.92 -1.08 3.13
C ILE A 14 -6.42 -1.41 3.18
N GLY A 15 -7.23 -0.55 3.80
CA GLY A 15 -8.67 -0.79 3.91
C GLY A 15 -9.39 -0.74 2.58
N GLY A 16 -9.00 0.16 1.69
CA GLY A 16 -9.50 0.19 0.32
C GLY A 16 -9.08 -1.05 -0.48
N HIS A 17 -7.88 -1.59 -0.22
CA HIS A 17 -7.46 -2.87 -0.78
C HIS A 17 -8.35 -4.01 -0.25
N ALA A 18 -8.54 -4.12 1.06
CA ALA A 18 -9.43 -5.10 1.68
C ALA A 18 -10.84 -5.08 1.06
N LYS A 19 -11.41 -3.88 0.90
CA LYS A 19 -12.73 -3.72 0.29
C LYS A 19 -12.77 -4.25 -1.16
N ARG A 20 -11.78 -3.91 -1.99
CA ARG A 20 -11.73 -4.40 -3.39
C ARG A 20 -11.61 -5.92 -3.47
N VAL A 21 -10.79 -6.53 -2.58
CA VAL A 21 -10.70 -8.00 -2.52
C VAL A 21 -12.03 -8.60 -2.10
N ALA A 22 -12.72 -8.02 -1.10
CA ALA A 22 -14.04 -8.48 -0.67
C ALA A 22 -15.06 -8.42 -1.82
N GLU A 23 -15.11 -7.30 -2.56
CA GLU A 23 -15.98 -7.13 -3.73
C GLU A 23 -15.70 -8.22 -4.77
N LYS A 24 -14.42 -8.51 -5.06
CA LYS A 24 -14.03 -9.53 -6.03
C LYS A 24 -14.36 -10.95 -5.57
N LEU A 25 -14.20 -11.27 -4.31
CA LEU A 25 -14.60 -12.56 -3.76
C LEU A 25 -16.12 -12.72 -3.77
N SER A 26 -16.87 -11.65 -3.51
CA SER A 26 -18.33 -11.67 -3.61
C SER A 26 -18.81 -11.90 -5.04
N GLU A 27 -18.14 -11.33 -6.05
CA GLU A 27 -18.39 -11.63 -7.48
C GLU A 27 -18.16 -13.12 -7.81
N GLN A 28 -17.36 -13.85 -7.00
CA GLN A 28 -17.10 -15.28 -7.13
C GLN A 28 -18.02 -16.16 -6.26
N GLY A 29 -19.06 -15.59 -5.64
CA GLY A 29 -20.03 -16.33 -4.85
C GLY A 29 -19.65 -16.55 -3.38
N HIS A 30 -18.63 -15.87 -2.85
CA HIS A 30 -18.31 -15.88 -1.43
C HIS A 30 -19.14 -14.82 -0.68
N ASP A 31 -19.57 -15.13 0.55
CA ASP A 31 -20.22 -14.18 1.45
C ASP A 31 -19.14 -13.46 2.29
N VAL A 32 -18.83 -12.21 1.94
CA VAL A 32 -17.78 -11.43 2.60
C VAL A 32 -18.35 -10.28 3.40
N THR A 33 -18.27 -10.38 4.72
CA THR A 33 -18.72 -9.33 5.65
C THR A 33 -17.54 -8.43 6.04
N LEU A 34 -17.76 -7.10 5.94
CA LEU A 34 -16.80 -6.09 6.40
C LEU A 34 -17.19 -5.64 7.82
N MET A 35 -16.42 -5.99 8.84
CA MET A 35 -16.70 -5.59 10.22
C MET A 35 -16.43 -4.10 10.42
N LYS A 36 -17.48 -3.31 10.54
CA LYS A 36 -17.39 -1.88 10.86
C LYS A 36 -17.20 -1.71 12.38
N ILE A 37 -16.07 -1.13 12.78
CA ILE A 37 -15.71 -0.90 14.18
C ILE A 37 -15.50 0.60 14.38
N PRO A 38 -16.22 1.24 15.32
CA PRO A 38 -15.99 2.65 15.65
C PRO A 38 -14.59 2.82 16.28
N HIS A 39 -14.02 4.00 16.12
CA HIS A 39 -12.77 4.37 16.76
C HIS A 39 -12.73 5.89 16.99
N MET A 40 -11.97 6.31 17.99
CA MET A 40 -11.81 7.75 18.30
C MET A 40 -11.01 8.44 17.18
N PRO A 41 -11.40 9.65 16.76
CA PRO A 41 -10.71 10.39 15.69
C PRO A 41 -9.36 11.00 16.12
N ILE A 42 -8.91 10.73 17.33
CA ILE A 42 -7.65 11.23 17.90
C ILE A 42 -6.50 10.31 17.51
N LYS A 43 -5.46 10.84 16.84
CA LYS A 43 -4.34 10.09 16.26
C LYS A 43 -3.74 9.04 17.21
N LYS A 44 -3.45 9.42 18.48
CA LYS A 44 -2.86 8.50 19.48
C LYS A 44 -3.85 7.46 20.03
N LEU A 45 -5.15 7.74 20.02
CA LEU A 45 -6.20 6.86 20.58
C LEU A 45 -6.90 6.02 19.51
N LYS A 46 -6.66 6.27 18.23
CA LYS A 46 -7.32 5.59 17.12
C LYS A 46 -7.17 4.08 17.19
N ASN A 47 -5.95 3.56 17.21
CA ASN A 47 -5.71 2.12 17.26
C ASN A 47 -6.12 1.47 18.58
N PRO A 48 -5.80 2.04 19.77
CA PRO A 48 -6.29 1.52 21.05
C PRO A 48 -7.81 1.43 21.12
N SER A 49 -8.55 2.50 20.78
CA SER A 49 -10.02 2.50 20.82
C SER A 49 -10.63 1.52 19.81
N PHE A 50 -10.05 1.42 18.60
CA PHE A 50 -10.45 0.43 17.61
C PHE A 50 -10.34 -1.00 18.17
N VAL A 51 -9.23 -1.34 18.83
CA VAL A 51 -9.03 -2.67 19.44
C VAL A 51 -10.03 -2.92 20.57
N ILE A 52 -10.26 -1.93 21.44
CA ILE A 52 -11.22 -2.08 22.56
C ILE A 52 -12.63 -2.31 22.03
N PHE A 53 -13.15 -1.42 21.18
CA PHE A 53 -14.50 -1.55 20.63
C PHE A 53 -14.64 -2.78 19.72
N GLY A 54 -13.58 -3.12 18.99
CA GLY A 54 -13.54 -4.32 18.17
C GLY A 54 -13.63 -5.60 19.00
N LYS A 55 -12.92 -5.68 20.13
CA LYS A 55 -13.03 -6.83 21.05
C LYS A 55 -14.43 -6.96 21.65
N LEU A 56 -15.05 -5.85 22.08
CA LEU A 56 -16.42 -5.86 22.56
C LEU A 56 -17.39 -6.36 21.50
N LYS A 57 -17.23 -5.87 20.26
CA LYS A 57 -18.05 -6.34 19.13
C LYS A 57 -17.83 -7.81 18.83
N ALA A 58 -16.59 -8.29 18.88
CA ALA A 58 -16.24 -9.68 18.65
C ALA A 58 -16.79 -10.64 19.74
N LEU A 59 -16.96 -10.15 20.99
CA LEU A 59 -17.53 -10.95 22.07
C LEU A 59 -19.04 -11.20 21.92
N ILE A 60 -19.76 -10.29 21.28
CA ILE A 60 -21.19 -10.41 21.01
C ILE A 60 -21.51 -11.00 19.63
N ASP A 61 -20.47 -11.23 18.82
CA ASP A 61 -20.61 -11.88 17.51
C ASP A 61 -20.71 -13.39 17.71
N ASN A 62 -21.91 -13.92 17.55
CA ASN A 62 -22.18 -15.35 17.71
C ASN A 62 -22.01 -16.14 16.41
N GLU A 63 -21.67 -15.47 15.33
CA GLU A 63 -21.51 -16.09 14.02
C GLU A 63 -20.23 -16.93 13.94
N THR A 64 -20.28 -17.97 13.11
CA THR A 64 -19.12 -18.77 12.76
C THR A 64 -18.73 -18.47 11.32
N TYR A 65 -17.46 -18.20 11.10
CA TYR A 65 -16.91 -17.88 9.78
C TYR A 65 -15.99 -18.99 9.31
N ASP A 66 -16.02 -19.29 8.01
CA ASP A 66 -15.05 -20.21 7.39
C ASP A 66 -13.63 -19.63 7.45
N ALA A 67 -13.51 -18.32 7.29
CA ALA A 67 -12.26 -17.58 7.45
C ALA A 67 -12.47 -16.19 8.04
N VAL A 68 -11.50 -15.73 8.83
CA VAL A 68 -11.43 -14.35 9.34
C VAL A 68 -10.11 -13.72 8.89
N HIS A 69 -10.16 -12.57 8.25
CA HIS A 69 -8.99 -11.88 7.73
C HIS A 69 -8.80 -10.51 8.38
N ALA A 70 -7.77 -10.37 9.18
CA ALA A 70 -7.29 -9.11 9.76
C ALA A 70 -6.32 -8.43 8.78
N TRP A 71 -6.61 -7.19 8.42
CA TRP A 71 -5.85 -6.44 7.41
C TRP A 71 -4.75 -5.53 7.96
N ASN A 72 -4.45 -5.64 9.24
CA ASN A 72 -3.31 -4.99 9.92
C ASN A 72 -3.12 -5.56 11.32
N ILE A 73 -2.00 -5.21 11.96
CA ILE A 73 -1.66 -5.68 13.31
C ILE A 73 -2.76 -5.38 14.36
N PRO A 74 -3.33 -4.16 14.47
CA PRO A 74 -4.43 -3.91 15.41
C PRO A 74 -5.66 -4.81 15.21
N SER A 75 -5.99 -5.16 13.96
CA SER A 75 -7.14 -6.01 13.63
C SER A 75 -6.96 -7.45 14.09
N ALA A 76 -5.72 -7.96 14.21
CA ALA A 76 -5.45 -9.30 14.72
C ALA A 76 -5.89 -9.47 16.18
N PHE A 77 -5.81 -8.40 16.99
CA PHE A 77 -6.27 -8.43 18.39
C PHE A 77 -7.81 -8.51 18.51
N VAL A 78 -8.53 -8.07 17.49
CA VAL A 78 -9.99 -8.27 17.37
C VAL A 78 -10.29 -9.69 16.88
N MET A 79 -9.60 -10.11 15.79
CA MET A 79 -9.73 -11.42 15.16
C MET A 79 -9.58 -12.57 16.16
N LYS A 80 -8.70 -12.43 17.16
CA LYS A 80 -8.46 -13.43 18.19
C LYS A 80 -9.76 -13.98 18.79
N ASN A 81 -10.76 -13.14 19.02
CA ASN A 81 -12.00 -13.46 19.71
C ASN A 81 -13.13 -13.95 18.79
N ILE A 82 -12.93 -13.96 17.48
CA ILE A 82 -13.91 -14.45 16.52
C ILE A 82 -13.78 -15.96 16.31
N LYS A 83 -14.90 -16.66 16.19
CA LYS A 83 -14.94 -18.11 15.93
C LYS A 83 -14.63 -18.40 14.46
N SER A 84 -13.47 -18.98 14.21
CA SER A 84 -13.06 -19.50 12.91
C SER A 84 -11.83 -20.39 13.06
N SER A 85 -11.72 -21.41 12.22
CA SER A 85 -10.53 -22.26 12.12
C SER A 85 -9.42 -21.65 11.28
N LYS A 86 -9.78 -20.74 10.34
CA LYS A 86 -8.83 -20.05 9.46
C LYS A 86 -8.74 -18.58 9.85
N LYS A 87 -7.65 -18.19 10.47
CA LYS A 87 -7.36 -16.81 10.89
C LYS A 87 -6.18 -16.28 10.12
N ILE A 88 -6.42 -15.31 9.24
CA ILE A 88 -5.44 -14.74 8.32
C ILE A 88 -5.10 -13.32 8.76
N LEU A 89 -3.81 -12.98 8.75
CA LEU A 89 -3.34 -11.64 9.02
C LEU A 89 -2.50 -11.14 7.84
N SER A 90 -2.93 -10.04 7.23
CA SER A 90 -2.13 -9.30 6.26
C SER A 90 -1.33 -8.20 6.93
N VAL A 91 -0.02 -8.15 6.64
CA VAL A 91 0.92 -7.16 7.14
C VAL A 91 1.51 -6.39 5.96
N HIS A 92 1.35 -5.06 5.98
CA HIS A 92 1.77 -4.17 4.92
C HIS A 92 2.91 -3.27 5.40
N GLY A 93 4.11 -3.80 5.35
CA GLY A 93 5.34 -3.19 5.88
C GLY A 93 5.74 -3.74 7.25
N ILE A 94 6.91 -3.32 7.74
CA ILE A 94 7.43 -3.73 9.04
C ILE A 94 6.82 -2.82 10.10
N TYR A 95 5.78 -3.31 10.78
CA TYR A 95 4.95 -2.49 11.66
C TYR A 95 5.74 -1.86 12.83
N SER A 96 6.63 -2.62 13.45
CA SER A 96 7.46 -2.13 14.56
C SER A 96 8.40 -1.01 14.14
N GLU A 97 9.02 -1.11 12.96
CA GLU A 97 9.88 -0.05 12.41
C GLU A 97 9.07 1.19 11.99
N GLN A 98 7.87 1.01 11.42
CA GLN A 98 6.98 2.14 11.14
C GLN A 98 6.58 2.90 12.40
N VAL A 99 6.29 2.18 13.48
CA VAL A 99 5.95 2.81 14.77
C VAL A 99 7.17 3.51 15.38
N GLU A 100 8.35 2.92 15.27
CA GLU A 100 9.60 3.54 15.74
C GLU A 100 9.89 4.84 14.99
N LEU A 101 9.82 4.82 13.67
CA LEU A 101 10.05 5.99 12.81
C LEU A 101 9.08 7.14 13.11
N LEU A 102 7.81 6.82 13.39
CA LEU A 102 6.76 7.82 13.59
C LEU A 102 6.64 8.32 15.04
N HIS A 103 7.23 7.63 16.00
CA HIS A 103 7.05 7.94 17.42
C HIS A 103 8.35 7.94 18.23
N SER A 104 8.87 6.77 18.59
CA SER A 104 10.12 6.61 19.34
C SER A 104 10.59 5.15 19.37
N GLN A 105 11.86 4.93 19.75
CA GLN A 105 12.41 3.57 19.92
C GLN A 105 11.67 2.75 20.98
N THR A 106 11.22 3.38 22.07
CA THR A 106 10.47 2.68 23.13
C THR A 106 9.12 2.19 22.62
N THR A 107 8.40 3.01 21.84
CA THR A 107 7.15 2.59 21.22
C THR A 107 7.36 1.54 20.13
N GLY A 108 8.47 1.58 19.39
CA GLY A 108 8.87 0.55 18.44
C GLY A 108 9.09 -0.82 19.12
N LYS A 109 9.80 -0.84 20.27
CA LYS A 109 9.98 -2.08 21.06
C LYS A 109 8.65 -2.67 21.53
N LEU A 110 7.73 -1.84 22.02
CA LEU A 110 6.38 -2.29 22.41
C LEU A 110 5.57 -2.80 21.20
N ALA A 111 5.68 -2.11 20.08
CA ALA A 111 5.04 -2.53 18.82
C ALA A 111 5.56 -3.91 18.36
N LYS A 112 6.86 -4.18 18.50
CA LYS A 112 7.47 -5.47 18.16
C LYS A 112 6.88 -6.62 19.00
N VAL A 113 6.69 -6.41 20.31
CA VAL A 113 6.03 -7.39 21.17
C VAL A 113 4.56 -7.61 20.74
N GLY A 114 3.86 -6.52 20.42
CA GLY A 114 2.49 -6.58 19.90
C GLY A 114 2.40 -7.33 18.58
N GLU A 115 3.35 -7.11 17.69
CA GLU A 115 3.48 -7.76 16.39
C GLU A 115 3.64 -9.28 16.53
N GLY A 116 4.57 -9.77 17.37
CA GLY A 116 4.73 -11.18 17.64
C GLY A 116 3.46 -11.84 18.23
N LYS A 117 2.75 -11.12 19.12
CA LYS A 117 1.45 -11.59 19.63
C LYS A 117 0.38 -11.65 18.52
N ALA A 118 0.35 -10.66 17.62
CA ALA A 118 -0.60 -10.66 16.51
C ALA A 118 -0.36 -11.87 15.56
N PHE A 119 0.89 -12.21 15.30
CA PHE A 119 1.25 -13.40 14.50
C PHE A 119 0.75 -14.69 15.14
N SER A 120 0.89 -14.85 16.46
CA SER A 120 0.43 -16.04 17.17
C SER A 120 -1.09 -16.24 17.18
N TYR A 121 -1.88 -15.24 16.81
CA TYR A 121 -3.34 -15.35 16.67
C TYR A 121 -3.77 -15.79 15.27
N SER A 122 -2.83 -15.96 14.36
CA SER A 122 -3.09 -16.21 12.93
C SER A 122 -2.65 -17.62 12.54
N THR A 123 -3.43 -18.27 11.69
CA THR A 123 -3.06 -19.56 11.08
C THR A 123 -2.27 -19.37 9.81
N LYS A 124 -2.46 -18.21 9.15
CA LYS A 124 -1.70 -17.78 7.96
C LYS A 124 -1.36 -16.32 8.06
N LEU A 125 -0.17 -15.98 7.55
CA LEU A 125 0.34 -14.62 7.47
C LEU A 125 0.57 -14.26 6.01
N THR A 126 0.16 -13.06 5.59
CA THR A 126 0.39 -12.57 4.23
C THR A 126 1.03 -11.19 4.23
N THR A 127 1.79 -10.90 3.20
CA THR A 127 2.35 -9.56 2.94
C THR A 127 2.31 -9.26 1.45
N ASP A 128 2.23 -7.98 1.11
CA ASP A 128 2.22 -7.51 -0.27
C ASP A 128 3.62 -7.30 -0.86
N SER A 129 4.69 -7.41 -0.06
CA SER A 129 6.08 -7.17 -0.45
C SER A 129 6.97 -8.38 -0.14
N GLN A 130 7.81 -8.77 -1.10
CA GLN A 130 8.83 -9.80 -0.92
C GLN A 130 9.90 -9.36 0.07
N THR A 131 10.26 -8.07 0.07
CA THR A 131 11.20 -7.48 1.03
C THR A 131 10.70 -7.65 2.46
N VAL A 132 9.41 -7.40 2.70
CA VAL A 132 8.78 -7.61 4.02
C VAL A 132 8.73 -9.10 4.37
N GLN A 133 8.40 -9.97 3.40
CA GLN A 133 8.41 -11.41 3.56
C GLN A 133 9.80 -11.91 4.01
N GLN A 134 10.84 -11.49 3.29
CA GLN A 134 12.23 -11.86 3.59
C GLN A 134 12.68 -11.35 4.96
N TYR A 135 12.37 -10.10 5.30
CA TYR A 135 12.67 -9.52 6.60
C TYR A 135 12.12 -10.37 7.75
N TYR A 136 10.85 -10.76 7.72
CA TYR A 136 10.26 -11.57 8.79
C TYR A 136 10.82 -13.00 8.82
N LYS A 137 11.13 -13.58 7.68
CA LYS A 137 11.77 -14.88 7.60
C LYS A 137 13.17 -14.87 8.23
N GLU A 138 13.99 -13.89 7.87
CA GLU A 138 15.40 -13.80 8.35
C GLU A 138 15.49 -13.34 9.81
N LYS A 139 14.71 -12.33 10.20
CA LYS A 139 14.81 -11.69 11.52
C LYS A 139 13.96 -12.36 12.59
N HIS A 140 12.89 -13.03 12.22
CA HIS A 140 11.90 -13.54 13.15
C HIS A 140 11.57 -15.01 12.92
N GLN A 141 12.13 -15.67 11.88
CA GLN A 141 11.83 -17.05 11.49
C GLN A 141 10.33 -17.29 11.29
N VAL A 142 9.62 -16.29 10.75
CA VAL A 142 8.19 -16.32 10.48
C VAL A 142 7.97 -16.32 8.98
N ASP A 143 7.24 -17.32 8.48
CA ASP A 143 6.92 -17.43 7.07
C ASP A 143 5.64 -16.66 6.73
N PHE A 144 5.73 -15.84 5.67
CA PHE A 144 4.63 -15.11 5.09
C PHE A 144 4.32 -15.59 3.69
N ILE A 145 3.07 -15.62 3.31
CA ILE A 145 2.64 -15.80 1.92
C ILE A 145 2.75 -14.45 1.22
N HIS A 146 3.51 -14.37 0.12
CA HIS A 146 3.57 -13.18 -0.71
C HIS A 146 2.29 -13.04 -1.54
N LEU A 147 1.50 -12.01 -1.24
CA LEU A 147 0.21 -11.75 -1.86
C LEU A 147 0.04 -10.25 -2.15
N PRO A 148 0.58 -9.75 -3.28
CA PRO A 148 0.54 -8.33 -3.60
C PRO A 148 -0.87 -7.86 -3.95
N ALA A 149 -1.11 -6.57 -3.71
CA ALA A 149 -2.38 -5.92 -4.03
C ALA A 149 -2.55 -5.79 -5.55
N PRO A 150 -3.64 -6.31 -6.15
CA PRO A 150 -3.94 -6.11 -7.58
C PRO A 150 -4.24 -4.66 -7.90
N LEU A 151 -4.00 -4.28 -9.14
CA LEU A 151 -4.44 -3.02 -9.71
C LEU A 151 -5.87 -3.16 -10.26
N ASP A 152 -6.77 -2.29 -9.80
CA ASP A 152 -8.14 -2.24 -10.33
C ASP A 152 -8.20 -1.34 -11.58
N THR A 153 -7.94 -1.94 -12.73
CA THR A 153 -7.88 -1.22 -14.01
C THR A 153 -9.24 -0.71 -14.47
N LYS A 154 -10.35 -1.32 -14.02
CA LYS A 154 -11.70 -0.91 -14.43
C LYS A 154 -12.03 0.52 -14.01
N LYS A 155 -11.51 0.99 -12.86
CA LYS A 155 -11.73 2.35 -12.36
C LYS A 155 -11.10 3.44 -13.22
N PHE A 156 -10.08 3.11 -14.01
CA PHE A 156 -9.41 4.10 -14.84
C PHE A 156 -10.25 4.56 -16.03
N LYS A 157 -11.34 3.85 -16.38
CA LYS A 157 -12.31 4.31 -17.38
C LYS A 157 -12.91 5.67 -17.04
N ASP A 158 -13.10 5.96 -15.75
CA ASP A 158 -13.68 7.22 -15.26
C ASP A 158 -12.69 8.38 -15.28
N VAL A 159 -11.40 8.11 -15.43
CA VAL A 159 -10.36 9.16 -15.52
C VAL A 159 -10.53 9.98 -16.79
N GLY A 160 -10.94 9.32 -17.89
CA GLY A 160 -11.16 9.96 -19.19
C GLY A 160 -9.89 10.61 -19.78
N GLU A 161 -10.07 11.40 -20.82
CA GLU A 161 -8.98 12.17 -21.40
C GLU A 161 -8.67 13.42 -20.56
N VAL A 162 -7.38 13.78 -20.46
CA VAL A 162 -6.89 14.94 -19.74
C VAL A 162 -5.86 15.67 -20.58
N LYS A 163 -5.85 17.01 -20.52
CA LYS A 163 -4.81 17.83 -21.16
C LYS A 163 -3.49 17.64 -20.43
N LYS A 164 -2.46 17.24 -21.13
CA LYS A 164 -1.10 17.10 -20.60
C LYS A 164 -0.52 18.46 -20.19
N ASN A 165 0.20 18.46 -19.07
CA ASN A 165 0.99 19.59 -18.61
C ASN A 165 2.47 19.15 -18.56
N PRO A 166 3.29 19.50 -19.56
CA PRO A 166 4.67 19.03 -19.68
C PRO A 166 5.59 19.52 -18.56
N ASN A 167 5.18 20.56 -17.84
CA ASN A 167 5.97 21.13 -16.74
C ASN A 167 5.48 20.71 -15.36
N GLN A 168 4.52 19.78 -15.28
CA GLN A 168 3.95 19.35 -14.00
C GLN A 168 4.61 18.08 -13.47
N ILE A 169 5.17 18.19 -12.30
CA ILE A 169 5.66 17.10 -11.46
C ILE A 169 4.56 16.80 -10.42
N VAL A 170 4.22 15.56 -10.17
CA VAL A 170 3.22 15.24 -9.16
C VAL A 170 3.77 14.40 -8.03
N TYR A 171 3.41 14.76 -6.82
CA TYR A 171 3.53 13.95 -5.62
C TYR A 171 2.14 13.46 -5.22
N VAL A 172 2.02 12.17 -4.91
CA VAL A 172 0.77 11.57 -4.43
C VAL A 172 1.06 10.77 -3.17
N GLY A 173 0.54 11.23 -2.05
CA GLY A 173 0.77 10.56 -0.76
C GLY A 173 0.22 11.36 0.40
N ARG A 174 0.35 10.81 1.61
CA ARG A 174 0.04 11.54 2.83
C ARG A 174 1.10 12.60 3.07
N ASP A 175 0.70 13.70 3.70
CA ASP A 175 1.64 14.64 4.29
C ASP A 175 2.17 14.03 5.61
N SER A 176 3.30 13.33 5.51
CA SER A 176 3.89 12.63 6.65
C SER A 176 5.37 12.32 6.40
N PHE A 177 6.14 12.28 7.47
CA PHE A 177 7.60 12.13 7.44
C PHE A 177 8.06 10.88 6.65
N GLU A 178 7.39 9.75 6.84
CA GLU A 178 7.75 8.51 6.12
C GLU A 178 7.55 8.60 4.62
N LYS A 179 6.75 9.57 4.13
CA LYS A 179 6.51 9.78 2.70
C LYS A 179 7.46 10.79 2.05
N GLY A 180 8.33 11.44 2.83
CA GLY A 180 9.39 12.29 2.33
C GLY A 180 8.93 13.54 1.60
N ILE A 181 7.69 14.02 1.86
CA ILE A 181 7.17 15.25 1.22
C ILE A 181 8.04 16.47 1.51
N ASP A 182 8.61 16.52 2.71
CA ASP A 182 9.54 17.55 3.17
C ASP A 182 10.80 17.62 2.30
N ILE A 183 11.34 16.48 1.88
CA ILE A 183 12.51 16.42 0.99
C ILE A 183 12.18 17.10 -0.34
N LEU A 184 11.02 16.77 -0.92
CA LEU A 184 10.58 17.37 -2.18
C LEU A 184 10.31 18.86 -2.07
N GLN A 185 9.72 19.31 -0.95
CA GLN A 185 9.49 20.74 -0.67
C GLN A 185 10.79 21.52 -0.55
N ASN A 186 11.84 20.94 0.06
CA ASN A 186 13.16 21.61 0.18
C ASN A 186 13.84 21.86 -1.17
N ILE A 187 13.61 21.00 -2.15
CA ILE A 187 14.27 21.08 -3.46
C ILE A 187 13.41 21.73 -4.55
N GLU A 188 12.13 22.01 -4.29
CA GLU A 188 11.15 22.43 -5.30
C GLU A 188 11.64 23.59 -6.17
N SER A 189 12.32 24.59 -5.58
CA SER A 189 12.86 25.76 -6.29
C SER A 189 13.99 25.44 -7.27
N LYS A 190 14.59 24.24 -7.19
CA LYS A 190 15.70 23.79 -8.05
C LYS A 190 15.24 22.89 -9.20
N LEU A 191 13.94 22.62 -9.29
CA LEU A 191 13.36 21.70 -10.28
C LEU A 191 12.93 22.43 -11.55
N ASN A 192 13.15 21.80 -12.69
CA ASN A 192 12.68 22.27 -14.02
C ASN A 192 11.19 21.94 -14.22
N GLY A 193 10.33 22.24 -13.25
CA GLY A 193 8.90 21.99 -13.32
C GLY A 193 8.18 22.45 -12.06
N LYS A 194 6.85 22.48 -12.14
CA LYS A 194 5.99 22.84 -11.01
C LYS A 194 5.51 21.60 -10.29
N VAL A 195 5.73 21.53 -8.98
CA VAL A 195 5.25 20.40 -8.15
C VAL A 195 3.78 20.62 -7.76
N VAL A 196 2.98 19.56 -7.91
CA VAL A 196 1.60 19.50 -7.44
C VAL A 196 1.49 18.40 -6.39
N TYR A 197 1.08 18.79 -5.19
CA TYR A 197 0.95 17.89 -4.04
C TYR A 197 -0.48 17.36 -3.90
N CYS A 198 -0.69 16.08 -4.14
CA CYS A 198 -1.97 15.41 -3.96
C CYS A 198 -1.99 14.67 -2.62
N THR A 199 -2.28 15.39 -1.51
CA THR A 199 -2.20 14.84 -0.15
C THR A 199 -3.51 14.28 0.37
N ASN A 200 -4.65 14.85 0.06
CA ASN A 200 -5.96 14.41 0.57
C ASN A 200 -7.06 14.53 -0.51
N TYR A 201 -6.70 14.35 -1.76
CA TYR A 201 -7.67 14.42 -2.84
C TYR A 201 -8.41 13.09 -3.04
N PRO A 202 -9.68 13.14 -3.48
CA PRO A 202 -10.39 11.95 -3.94
C PRO A 202 -9.61 11.25 -5.06
N TRP A 203 -9.68 9.91 -5.10
CA TRP A 203 -8.92 9.09 -6.04
C TRP A 203 -9.06 9.56 -7.50
N LEU A 204 -10.28 9.80 -7.97
CA LEU A 204 -10.52 10.24 -9.35
C LEU A 204 -9.83 11.56 -9.68
N LYS A 205 -9.89 12.55 -8.76
CA LYS A 205 -9.18 13.83 -8.92
C LYS A 205 -7.68 13.62 -8.96
N THR A 206 -7.15 12.78 -8.06
CA THR A 206 -5.72 12.44 -8.02
C THR A 206 -5.28 11.80 -9.32
N MET A 207 -6.04 10.82 -9.85
CA MET A 207 -5.67 10.15 -11.11
C MET A 207 -5.74 11.06 -12.33
N LYS A 208 -6.66 12.03 -12.37
CA LYS A 208 -6.68 13.05 -13.43
C LYS A 208 -5.45 13.95 -13.38
N ILE A 209 -5.04 14.37 -12.18
CA ILE A 209 -3.80 15.15 -11.98
C ILE A 209 -2.57 14.31 -12.36
N LEU A 210 -2.49 13.06 -11.89
CA LEU A 210 -1.41 12.15 -12.25
C LEU A 210 -1.33 11.93 -13.76
N LYS A 211 -2.45 11.63 -14.41
CA LYS A 211 -2.52 11.45 -15.87
C LYS A 211 -2.11 12.69 -16.65
N SER A 212 -2.36 13.90 -16.11
CA SER A 212 -1.95 15.16 -16.75
C SER A 212 -0.47 15.51 -16.55
N SER A 213 0.22 14.90 -15.57
CA SER A 213 1.57 15.26 -15.19
C SER A 213 2.64 14.70 -16.14
N LYS A 214 3.83 15.32 -16.14
CA LYS A 214 5.01 14.85 -16.87
C LYS A 214 5.63 13.64 -16.19
N LEU A 215 5.71 13.64 -14.83
CA LEU A 215 6.23 12.52 -14.02
C LEU A 215 5.64 12.49 -12.61
N LEU A 216 5.70 11.32 -11.98
CA LEU A 216 5.44 11.08 -10.57
C LEU A 216 6.76 10.99 -9.81
N ILE A 217 6.83 11.67 -8.66
CA ILE A 217 7.92 11.51 -7.68
C ILE A 217 7.40 10.84 -6.42
N VAL A 218 8.14 9.82 -5.92
CA VAL A 218 7.87 9.07 -4.69
C VAL A 218 9.11 9.13 -3.79
N PRO A 219 9.29 10.20 -3.00
CA PRO A 219 10.51 10.46 -2.22
C PRO A 219 10.50 9.77 -0.85
N SER A 220 9.84 8.62 -0.73
CA SER A 220 9.54 7.98 0.55
C SER A 220 10.80 7.51 1.29
N ARG A 221 10.78 7.61 2.63
CA ARG A 221 11.78 7.00 3.54
C ARG A 221 11.44 5.56 3.86
N MET A 222 10.16 5.20 3.76
CA MET A 222 9.67 3.85 4.05
C MET A 222 8.43 3.52 3.23
N GLU A 223 8.43 2.35 2.60
CA GLU A 223 7.31 1.79 1.84
C GLU A 223 7.24 0.27 2.00
N SER A 224 6.03 -0.28 1.82
CA SER A 224 5.88 -1.70 1.52
C SER A 224 5.83 -1.90 0.01
N LEU A 225 4.66 -1.69 -0.60
CA LEU A 225 4.48 -1.74 -2.05
C LEU A 225 3.51 -0.62 -2.48
N PRO A 226 4.03 0.57 -2.89
CA PRO A 226 3.19 1.75 -3.10
C PRO A 226 2.21 1.56 -4.27
N GLN A 227 0.91 1.69 -3.98
CA GLN A 227 -0.13 1.53 -4.99
C GLN A 227 -0.04 2.60 -6.09
N VAL A 228 0.37 3.82 -5.74
CA VAL A 228 0.48 4.93 -6.69
C VAL A 228 1.49 4.69 -7.82
N ILE A 229 2.55 3.91 -7.57
CA ILE A 229 3.51 3.50 -8.62
C ILE A 229 2.79 2.63 -9.65
N LYS A 230 2.00 1.65 -9.19
CA LYS A 230 1.20 0.80 -10.08
C LYS A 230 0.17 1.59 -10.89
N GLU A 231 -0.44 2.59 -10.25
CA GLU A 231 -1.38 3.51 -10.90
C GLU A 231 -0.69 4.38 -11.97
N ALA A 232 0.51 4.89 -11.69
CA ALA A 232 1.32 5.66 -12.64
C ALA A 232 1.75 4.80 -13.84
N PHE A 233 2.19 3.57 -13.59
CA PHE A 233 2.56 2.61 -14.63
C PHE A 233 1.40 2.33 -15.60
N TYR A 234 0.20 2.12 -15.05
CA TYR A 234 -0.99 1.91 -15.87
C TYR A 234 -1.39 3.14 -16.70
N LEU A 235 -1.17 4.34 -16.15
CA LEU A 235 -1.42 5.61 -16.85
C LEU A 235 -0.27 6.02 -17.78
N LYS A 236 0.79 5.21 -17.90
CA LYS A 236 2.02 5.50 -18.64
C LYS A 236 2.66 6.83 -18.22
N ILE A 237 2.72 7.06 -16.90
CA ILE A 237 3.41 8.19 -16.29
C ILE A 237 4.75 7.70 -15.75
N PRO A 238 5.88 8.29 -16.15
CA PRO A 238 7.19 7.88 -15.64
C PRO A 238 7.30 8.18 -14.15
N VAL A 239 8.00 7.30 -13.44
CA VAL A 239 8.15 7.35 -11.99
C VAL A 239 9.62 7.48 -11.62
N ILE A 240 9.91 8.44 -10.74
CA ILE A 240 11.16 8.51 -9.99
C ILE A 240 10.82 8.17 -8.54
N ALA A 241 11.51 7.21 -7.94
CA ALA A 241 11.24 6.81 -6.57
C ALA A 241 12.53 6.50 -5.80
N THR A 242 12.47 6.63 -4.49
CA THR A 242 13.56 6.21 -3.61
C THR A 242 13.68 4.69 -3.56
N ASN A 243 14.91 4.19 -3.46
CA ASN A 243 15.22 2.76 -3.34
C ASN A 243 15.02 2.28 -1.89
N VAL A 244 13.75 2.17 -1.46
CA VAL A 244 13.38 1.75 -0.10
C VAL A 244 12.27 0.71 -0.10
N GLY A 245 12.31 -0.19 0.87
CA GLY A 245 11.29 -1.22 1.07
C GLY A 245 11.03 -2.06 -0.17
N GLY A 246 9.77 -2.21 -0.55
CA GLY A 246 9.36 -2.97 -1.74
C GLY A 246 9.34 -2.17 -3.05
N ILE A 247 9.79 -0.92 -3.09
CA ILE A 247 9.84 -0.14 -4.34
C ILE A 247 10.70 -0.84 -5.40
N PRO A 248 11.89 -1.41 -5.09
CA PRO A 248 12.69 -2.13 -6.08
C PRO A 248 12.04 -3.41 -6.63
N GLU A 249 10.97 -3.90 -6.01
CA GLU A 249 10.21 -5.04 -6.53
C GLU A 249 9.35 -4.65 -7.75
N ILE A 250 9.02 -3.36 -7.88
CA ILE A 250 8.18 -2.84 -8.97
C ILE A 250 9.02 -2.03 -9.96
N ILE A 251 10.02 -1.29 -9.48
CA ILE A 251 10.87 -0.45 -10.32
C ILE A 251 12.21 -1.15 -10.56
N GLN A 252 12.46 -1.49 -11.82
CA GLN A 252 13.78 -1.85 -12.33
C GLN A 252 14.39 -0.56 -12.89
N ASN A 253 15.53 -0.13 -12.32
CA ASN A 253 16.14 1.16 -12.67
C ASN A 253 16.42 1.29 -14.16
N GLU A 254 15.99 2.41 -14.77
CA GLU A 254 16.06 2.72 -16.21
C GLU A 254 15.32 1.76 -17.15
N GLU A 255 14.59 0.78 -16.60
CA GLU A 255 13.77 -0.15 -17.37
C GLU A 255 12.26 0.10 -17.17
N THR A 256 11.80 0.29 -15.92
CA THR A 256 10.39 0.57 -15.63
C THR A 256 10.19 1.87 -14.84
N GLY A 257 11.27 2.55 -14.47
CA GLY A 257 11.29 3.80 -13.74
C GLY A 257 12.71 4.15 -13.29
N ILE A 258 12.86 5.18 -12.49
CA ILE A 258 14.16 5.62 -11.96
C ILE A 258 14.20 5.40 -10.46
N LEU A 259 15.23 4.72 -9.97
CA LEU A 259 15.52 4.55 -8.54
C LEU A 259 16.64 5.50 -8.11
N ILE A 260 16.42 6.18 -6.99
CA ILE A 260 17.39 7.08 -6.37
C ILE A 260 17.62 6.69 -4.91
N PRO A 261 18.79 7.00 -4.32
CA PRO A 261 19.00 6.82 -2.88
C PRO A 261 18.00 7.64 -2.06
N SER A 262 17.55 7.09 -0.94
CA SER A 262 16.72 7.84 0.00
C SER A 262 17.50 9.00 0.61
N GLU A 263 16.82 10.11 0.89
CA GLU A 263 17.38 11.32 1.52
C GLU A 263 18.54 11.99 0.74
N ASN A 264 18.67 11.68 -0.54
CA ASN A 264 19.66 12.32 -1.39
C ASN A 264 19.00 13.38 -2.28
N GLU A 265 18.92 14.62 -1.77
CA GLU A 265 18.30 15.75 -2.47
C GLU A 265 18.96 16.03 -3.83
N GLN A 266 20.30 15.94 -3.93
CA GLN A 266 21.01 16.22 -5.17
C GLN A 266 20.71 15.19 -6.25
N GLU A 267 20.70 13.90 -5.92
CA GLU A 267 20.32 12.84 -6.86
C GLU A 267 18.85 13.00 -7.30
N MET A 268 17.96 13.40 -6.39
CA MET A 268 16.56 13.66 -6.74
C MET A 268 16.42 14.80 -7.73
N ILE A 269 17.13 15.93 -7.52
CA ILE A 269 17.15 17.07 -8.45
C ILE A 269 17.67 16.61 -9.82
N ASN A 270 18.80 15.91 -9.85
CA ASN A 270 19.44 15.45 -11.08
C ASN A 270 18.50 14.49 -11.86
N ALA A 271 17.93 13.51 -11.17
CA ALA A 271 17.03 12.53 -11.78
C ALA A 271 15.77 13.21 -12.39
N ILE A 272 15.16 14.15 -11.66
CA ILE A 272 13.98 14.87 -12.13
C ILE A 272 14.33 15.73 -13.34
N ASN A 273 15.36 16.57 -13.26
CA ASN A 273 15.73 17.52 -14.29
C ASN A 273 16.21 16.82 -15.59
N ASN A 274 16.91 15.68 -15.45
CA ASN A 274 17.35 14.88 -16.59
C ASN A 274 16.19 14.13 -17.24
N LEU A 275 15.30 13.51 -16.45
CA LEU A 275 14.20 12.73 -17.00
C LEU A 275 13.18 13.61 -17.73
N ILE A 276 12.87 14.81 -17.22
CA ILE A 276 11.93 15.73 -17.89
C ILE A 276 12.35 16.03 -19.34
N GLN A 277 13.65 16.07 -19.63
CA GLN A 277 14.21 16.40 -20.94
C GLN A 277 14.49 15.18 -21.82
N ASN A 278 14.29 13.96 -21.33
CA ASN A 278 14.62 12.72 -22.03
C ASN A 278 13.38 11.94 -22.47
N ASP A 279 12.72 12.40 -23.54
CA ASP A 279 11.49 11.77 -24.03
C ASP A 279 11.70 10.32 -24.47
N ASN A 280 12.87 9.96 -25.03
CA ASN A 280 13.18 8.59 -25.43
C ASN A 280 13.23 7.64 -24.20
N LEU A 281 13.86 8.08 -23.11
CA LEU A 281 13.87 7.29 -21.88
C LEU A 281 12.47 7.19 -21.26
N ILE A 282 11.71 8.29 -21.28
CA ILE A 282 10.31 8.30 -20.81
C ILE A 282 9.48 7.26 -21.58
N GLU A 283 9.55 7.23 -22.90
CA GLU A 283 8.80 6.29 -23.73
C GLU A 283 9.19 4.84 -23.41
N LYS A 284 10.49 4.56 -23.32
CA LYS A 284 11.01 3.23 -22.96
C LYS A 284 10.45 2.78 -21.61
N ILE A 285 10.71 3.54 -20.53
CA ILE A 285 10.35 3.11 -19.16
C ILE A 285 8.84 3.03 -18.96
N THR A 286 8.05 3.90 -19.59
CA THR A 286 6.59 3.87 -19.44
C THR A 286 5.93 2.74 -20.21
N SER A 287 6.48 2.36 -21.39
CA SER A 287 6.01 1.18 -22.11
C SER A 287 6.29 -0.10 -21.33
N ASN A 288 7.53 -0.27 -20.86
CA ASN A 288 7.93 -1.44 -20.08
C ASN A 288 7.13 -1.53 -18.75
N ALA A 289 6.95 -0.39 -18.08
CA ALA A 289 6.18 -0.31 -16.84
C ALA A 289 4.71 -0.71 -17.02
N PHE A 290 4.09 -0.27 -18.12
CA PHE A 290 2.72 -0.65 -18.46
C PHE A 290 2.57 -2.15 -18.71
N ASP A 291 3.50 -2.75 -19.47
CA ASP A 291 3.49 -4.18 -19.71
C ASP A 291 3.74 -5.00 -18.44
N PHE A 292 4.69 -4.53 -17.61
CA PHE A 292 4.99 -5.14 -16.32
C PHE A 292 3.77 -5.18 -15.40
N ILE A 293 3.05 -4.04 -15.24
CA ILE A 293 1.92 -3.98 -14.31
C ILE A 293 0.74 -4.86 -14.77
N ASN A 294 0.46 -4.90 -16.06
CA ASN A 294 -0.59 -5.75 -16.62
C ASN A 294 -0.26 -7.24 -16.50
N LYS A 295 1.02 -7.60 -16.66
CA LYS A 295 1.49 -8.98 -16.57
C LYS A 295 1.42 -9.54 -15.14
N PHE A 296 1.77 -8.74 -14.13
CA PHE A 296 2.01 -9.25 -12.78
C PHE A 296 0.99 -8.81 -11.73
N TYR A 297 0.27 -7.69 -11.94
CA TYR A 297 -0.59 -7.09 -10.92
C TYR A 297 -2.08 -6.99 -11.32
N SER A 298 -2.49 -7.68 -12.38
CA SER A 298 -3.90 -7.74 -12.78
C SER A 298 -4.73 -8.63 -11.84
N TRP A 299 -6.04 -8.38 -11.76
CA TRP A 299 -6.96 -9.23 -11.02
C TRP A 299 -6.97 -10.66 -11.53
N ASP A 300 -6.88 -10.88 -12.84
CA ASP A 300 -6.87 -12.24 -13.44
C ASP A 300 -5.68 -13.08 -12.94
N LYS A 301 -4.55 -12.44 -12.61
CA LYS A 301 -3.36 -13.10 -12.09
C LYS A 301 -3.39 -13.33 -10.59
N LEU A 302 -3.99 -12.40 -9.84
CA LEU A 302 -3.87 -12.40 -8.38
C LEU A 302 -5.13 -12.91 -7.68
N LEU A 303 -6.32 -12.77 -8.26
CA LEU A 303 -7.57 -13.27 -7.65
C LEU A 303 -7.54 -14.78 -7.33
N PRO A 304 -7.01 -15.67 -8.20
CA PRO A 304 -6.89 -17.09 -7.86
C PRO A 304 -6.06 -17.33 -6.58
N LYS A 305 -4.99 -16.55 -6.36
CA LYS A 305 -4.16 -16.65 -5.15
C LYS A 305 -4.92 -16.21 -3.89
N TYR A 306 -5.80 -15.20 -4.01
CA TYR A 306 -6.69 -14.81 -2.90
C TYR A 306 -7.71 -15.89 -2.59
N ILE A 307 -8.32 -16.52 -3.61
CA ILE A 307 -9.26 -17.63 -3.41
C ILE A 307 -8.56 -18.81 -2.72
N GLU A 308 -7.40 -19.23 -3.23
CA GLU A 308 -6.59 -20.30 -2.65
C GLU A 308 -6.22 -20.05 -1.17
N LEU A 309 -5.96 -18.78 -0.81
CA LEU A 309 -5.66 -18.39 0.57
C LEU A 309 -6.78 -18.79 1.53
N TYR A 310 -8.03 -18.69 1.09
CA TYR A 310 -9.21 -19.01 1.93
C TYR A 310 -9.62 -20.48 1.84
N GLU A 311 -9.41 -21.15 0.71
CA GLU A 311 -9.81 -22.53 0.48
C GLU A 311 -8.88 -23.53 1.18
N LYS A 312 -7.58 -23.34 1.07
CA LYS A 312 -6.54 -24.16 1.70
C LYS A 312 -6.20 -23.66 3.11
#